data_607315291ee6714550834ef4bec4cd49
#
_entry.id   607315291ee6714550834ef4bec4cd49
#
_cell.length_a   1.000
_cell.length_b   1.000
_cell.length_c   1.000
_cell.angle_alpha   90.00
_cell.angle_beta   90.00
_cell.angle_gamma   90.00
#
_symmetry.space_group_name_H-M   'P 1'
#
loop_
_entity.id
_entity.type
_entity.pdbx_description
1 polymer ?
#
loop_
_entity_poly.entity_id
_entity_poly.type
_entity_poly.pdbx_seq_one_letter_code
_entity_poly.pdbx_strand_id
1 'polypeptide(L)'
;MHKKVELISKRNKVYRLIEDEGKSILKIFSNKDDMEKELTLLQLLHTNGCKVPEVLKITSDSLYLEDLGDMTLLNWLEKSERISSEDILHVITKLADWLTVFYDTISSRLGLNYIMNDVNFRNFLIKDDEIYGIDFEQSKEGEMVEDFGKLAAYALTYDPQMTDWKKKFVRLLIDQLSLKFNISTESIESEMEKELVRINLRRYK
;
A
#
# COMPACT_ATOMS: atom_id res chain seq x y z
N MET A 1 -10.17 27.47 -12.42
CA MET A 1 -9.57 26.81 -13.62
C MET A 1 -9.66 25.30 -13.38
N HIS A 2 -10.43 24.56 -14.18
CA HIS A 2 -10.58 23.11 -14.01
C HIS A 2 -9.52 22.39 -14.84
N LYS A 3 -8.64 21.64 -14.19
CA LYS A 3 -7.62 20.81 -14.85
C LYS A 3 -7.79 19.37 -14.42
N LYS A 4 -7.76 18.46 -15.40
CA LYS A 4 -7.78 17.01 -15.21
C LYS A 4 -6.45 16.44 -15.69
N VAL A 5 -5.73 15.74 -14.78
CA VAL A 5 -4.41 15.14 -15.05
C VAL A 5 -4.55 13.64 -14.89
N GLU A 6 -4.24 12.86 -15.91
CA GLU A 6 -4.27 11.40 -15.84
C GLU A 6 -3.10 10.89 -15.01
N LEU A 7 -3.37 9.95 -14.11
CA LEU A 7 -2.39 9.25 -13.29
C LEU A 7 -2.19 7.83 -13.82
N ILE A 8 -0.98 7.32 -13.66
CA ILE A 8 -0.64 5.96 -14.13
C ILE A 8 -1.41 4.93 -13.32
N SER A 9 -2.24 4.14 -13.99
CA SER A 9 -2.97 3.02 -13.44
C SER A 9 -3.07 1.89 -14.45
N LYS A 10 -3.10 0.63 -14.00
CA LYS A 10 -3.13 -0.55 -14.88
C LYS A 10 -4.53 -1.04 -15.21
N ARG A 11 -5.49 -0.86 -14.30
CA ARG A 11 -6.83 -1.47 -14.39
C ARG A 11 -7.92 -0.45 -14.56
N ASN A 12 -7.84 0.62 -13.78
CA ASN A 12 -8.84 1.67 -13.73
C ASN A 12 -8.30 2.96 -14.36
N LYS A 13 -9.18 3.87 -14.73
CA LYS A 13 -8.76 5.21 -15.13
C LYS A 13 -8.71 6.09 -13.90
N VAL A 14 -7.55 6.66 -13.60
CA VAL A 14 -7.36 7.51 -12.43
C VAL A 14 -6.92 8.90 -12.86
N TYR A 15 -7.55 9.91 -12.31
CA TYR A 15 -7.27 11.31 -12.63
C TYR A 15 -7.16 12.13 -11.37
N ARG A 16 -6.21 13.06 -11.35
CA ARG A 16 -6.22 14.18 -10.42
C ARG A 16 -7.04 15.31 -10.99
N LEU A 17 -8.06 15.73 -10.28
CA LEU A 17 -8.86 16.91 -10.57
C LEU A 17 -8.30 18.08 -9.78
N ILE A 18 -8.07 19.20 -10.46
CA ILE A 18 -7.61 20.45 -9.84
C ILE A 18 -8.67 21.49 -10.11
N GLU A 19 -9.38 21.87 -9.08
CA GLU A 19 -10.51 22.79 -9.12
C GLU A 19 -10.22 24.02 -8.26
N ASP A 20 -11.03 25.05 -8.37
CA ASP A 20 -10.83 26.29 -7.60
C ASP A 20 -10.96 26.05 -6.07
N GLU A 21 -11.75 25.05 -5.69
CA GLU A 21 -12.00 24.68 -4.28
C GLU A 21 -10.99 23.66 -3.71
N GLY A 22 -10.10 23.09 -4.53
CA GLY A 22 -9.10 22.11 -4.09
C GLY A 22 -8.75 21.03 -5.11
N LYS A 23 -8.16 19.97 -4.61
CA LYS A 23 -7.76 18.81 -5.43
C LYS A 23 -8.46 17.56 -4.93
N SER A 24 -8.81 16.68 -5.89
CA SER A 24 -9.37 15.36 -5.60
C SER A 24 -8.87 14.32 -6.60
N ILE A 25 -9.00 13.05 -6.26
CA ILE A 25 -8.70 11.92 -7.15
C ILE A 25 -10.01 11.33 -7.65
N LEU A 26 -10.18 11.27 -8.96
CA LEU A 26 -11.27 10.54 -9.61
C LEU A 26 -10.78 9.18 -10.07
N LYS A 27 -11.29 8.10 -9.49
CA LYS A 27 -11.03 6.71 -9.89
C LYS A 27 -12.29 6.16 -10.58
N ILE A 28 -12.19 5.84 -11.88
CA ILE A 28 -13.26 5.27 -12.71
C ILE A 28 -12.96 3.78 -12.84
N PHE A 29 -13.87 2.96 -12.35
CA PHE A 29 -13.71 1.51 -12.33
C PHE A 29 -14.23 0.87 -13.62
N SER A 30 -13.50 -0.13 -14.10
CA SER A 30 -13.94 -0.99 -15.20
C SER A 30 -14.84 -2.14 -14.72
N ASN A 31 -14.81 -2.45 -13.42
CA ASN A 31 -15.60 -3.49 -12.78
C ASN A 31 -16.31 -2.90 -11.55
N LYS A 32 -17.62 -3.14 -11.48
CA LYS A 32 -18.45 -2.64 -10.38
C LYS A 32 -18.19 -3.35 -9.07
N ASP A 33 -17.92 -4.64 -9.09
CA ASP A 33 -17.63 -5.42 -7.87
C ASP A 33 -16.32 -4.95 -7.22
N ASP A 34 -15.31 -4.59 -8.02
CA ASP A 34 -14.05 -4.02 -7.53
C ASP A 34 -14.28 -2.64 -6.90
N MET A 35 -15.16 -1.82 -7.49
CA MET A 35 -15.55 -0.52 -6.93
C MET A 35 -16.28 -0.68 -5.59
N GLU A 36 -17.25 -1.58 -5.51
CA GLU A 36 -18.03 -1.81 -4.29
C GLU A 36 -17.15 -2.36 -3.17
N LYS A 37 -16.22 -3.27 -3.49
CA LYS A 37 -15.22 -3.78 -2.54
C LYS A 37 -14.32 -2.65 -2.00
N GLU A 38 -13.73 -1.85 -2.90
CA GLU A 38 -12.87 -0.76 -2.50
C GLU A 38 -13.61 0.29 -1.67
N LEU A 39 -14.82 0.67 -2.08
CA LEU A 39 -15.67 1.60 -1.33
C LEU A 39 -15.96 1.09 0.09
N THR A 40 -16.35 -0.18 0.21
CA THR A 40 -16.66 -0.80 1.50
C THR A 40 -15.44 -0.78 2.42
N LEU A 41 -14.26 -1.15 1.90
CA LEU A 41 -13.02 -1.15 2.68
C LEU A 41 -12.59 0.27 3.06
N LEU A 42 -12.63 1.22 2.14
CA LEU A 42 -12.28 2.62 2.43
C LEU A 42 -13.16 3.18 3.56
N GLN A 43 -14.48 2.99 3.47
CA GLN A 43 -15.42 3.47 4.50
C GLN A 43 -15.20 2.78 5.86
N LEU A 44 -15.00 1.46 5.85
CA LEU A 44 -14.73 0.68 7.06
C LEU A 44 -13.44 1.14 7.73
N LEU A 45 -12.36 1.23 6.97
CA LEU A 45 -11.03 1.60 7.45
C LEU A 45 -11.02 3.04 7.96
N HIS A 46 -11.57 3.99 7.21
CA HIS A 46 -11.65 5.41 7.59
C HIS A 46 -12.44 5.58 8.90
N THR A 47 -13.61 4.95 9.01
CA THR A 47 -14.46 5.03 10.22
C THR A 47 -13.78 4.47 11.47
N ASN A 48 -12.84 3.53 11.32
CA ASN A 48 -12.10 2.93 12.43
C ASN A 48 -10.68 3.55 12.62
N GLY A 49 -10.42 4.71 12.01
CA GLY A 49 -9.20 5.49 12.22
C GLY A 49 -7.97 5.01 11.45
N CYS A 50 -8.13 4.03 10.54
CA CYS A 50 -7.07 3.69 9.61
C CYS A 50 -6.87 4.83 8.60
N LYS A 51 -5.63 5.22 8.36
CA LYS A 51 -5.28 6.29 7.42
C LYS A 51 -5.47 5.80 5.97
N VAL A 52 -6.56 6.20 5.37
CA VAL A 52 -6.92 5.96 3.97
C VAL A 52 -7.55 7.24 3.40
N PRO A 53 -7.62 7.44 2.07
CA PRO A 53 -8.27 8.62 1.52
C PRO A 53 -9.76 8.66 1.87
N GLU A 54 -10.25 9.85 2.19
CA GLU A 54 -11.69 10.08 2.37
C GLU A 54 -12.43 9.89 1.04
N VAL A 55 -13.62 9.27 1.10
CA VAL A 55 -14.52 9.17 -0.04
C VAL A 55 -15.39 10.42 -0.10
N LEU A 56 -15.07 11.33 -1.02
CA LEU A 56 -15.75 12.64 -1.15
C LEU A 56 -17.08 12.55 -1.91
N LYS A 57 -17.16 11.67 -2.94
CA LYS A 57 -18.35 11.50 -3.78
C LYS A 57 -18.34 10.11 -4.43
N ILE A 58 -19.52 9.55 -4.63
CA ILE A 58 -19.75 8.26 -5.26
C ILE A 58 -20.65 8.47 -6.47
N THR A 59 -20.35 7.80 -7.58
CA THR A 59 -21.23 7.71 -8.77
C THR A 59 -21.47 6.24 -9.12
N SER A 60 -22.13 5.98 -10.25
CA SER A 60 -22.44 4.60 -10.68
C SER A 60 -21.20 3.75 -10.99
N ASP A 61 -20.08 4.38 -11.37
CA ASP A 61 -18.86 3.73 -11.85
C ASP A 61 -17.57 4.34 -11.30
N SER A 62 -17.69 5.34 -10.41
CA SER A 62 -16.52 6.15 -10.01
C SER A 62 -16.56 6.53 -8.54
N LEU A 63 -15.37 6.64 -7.94
CA LEU A 63 -15.14 7.24 -6.63
C LEU A 63 -14.33 8.53 -6.78
N TYR A 64 -14.76 9.56 -6.06
CA TYR A 64 -13.99 10.79 -5.84
C TYR A 64 -13.37 10.68 -4.46
N LEU A 65 -12.04 10.73 -4.40
CA LEU A 65 -11.26 10.50 -3.20
C LEU A 65 -10.45 11.74 -2.84
N GLU A 66 -10.10 11.88 -1.59
CA GLU A 66 -9.12 12.85 -1.11
C GLU A 66 -7.81 12.73 -1.89
N ASP A 67 -7.22 13.86 -2.31
CA ASP A 67 -5.87 13.89 -2.89
C ASP A 67 -4.82 13.93 -1.77
N LEU A 68 -4.12 12.84 -1.60
CA LEU A 68 -3.06 12.68 -0.59
C LEU A 68 -1.68 13.13 -1.09
N GLY A 69 -1.58 13.69 -2.30
CA GLY A 69 -0.32 14.14 -2.90
C GLY A 69 0.38 13.06 -3.71
N ASP A 70 1.71 13.22 -3.92
CA ASP A 70 2.49 12.41 -4.86
C ASP A 70 3.58 11.56 -4.19
N MET A 71 3.81 11.73 -2.88
CA MET A 71 4.88 11.04 -2.18
C MET A 71 4.46 9.61 -1.86
N THR A 72 4.82 8.66 -2.71
CA THR A 72 4.63 7.24 -2.41
C THR A 72 5.77 6.72 -1.53
N LEU A 73 5.52 5.60 -0.85
CA LEU A 73 6.56 4.88 -0.11
C LEU A 73 7.69 4.42 -1.05
N LEU A 74 7.38 4.13 -2.33
CA LEU A 74 8.41 3.84 -3.33
C LEU A 74 9.29 5.07 -3.60
N ASN A 75 8.69 6.27 -3.80
CA ASN A 75 9.47 7.49 -4.00
C ASN A 75 10.37 7.79 -2.79
N TRP A 76 9.86 7.54 -1.59
CA TRP A 76 10.65 7.66 -0.36
C TRP A 76 11.80 6.65 -0.34
N LEU A 77 11.56 5.37 -0.66
CA LEU A 77 12.58 4.31 -0.71
C LEU A 77 13.72 4.69 -1.67
N GLU A 78 13.38 5.07 -2.91
CA GLU A 78 14.35 5.46 -3.94
C GLU A 78 15.16 6.69 -3.54
N LYS A 79 14.51 7.68 -2.94
CA LYS A 79 15.19 8.89 -2.46
C LYS A 79 16.15 8.58 -1.31
N SER A 80 15.67 7.80 -0.33
CA SER A 80 16.43 7.44 0.87
C SER A 80 17.64 6.56 0.54
N GLU A 81 17.50 5.65 -0.40
CA GLU A 81 18.62 4.85 -0.89
C GLU A 81 19.70 5.71 -1.55
N ARG A 82 19.32 6.67 -2.42
CA ARG A 82 20.28 7.57 -3.10
C ARG A 82 21.13 8.38 -2.13
N ILE A 83 20.58 8.80 -1.01
CA ILE A 83 21.29 9.59 0.01
C ILE A 83 21.83 8.71 1.14
N SER A 84 21.68 7.38 1.04
CA SER A 84 22.04 6.42 2.09
C SER A 84 21.45 6.81 3.46
N SER A 85 20.20 7.25 3.48
CA SER A 85 19.51 7.67 4.70
C SER A 85 19.54 6.59 5.77
N GLU A 86 19.76 6.99 7.02
CA GLU A 86 19.70 6.09 8.18
C GLU A 86 18.33 6.12 8.87
N ASP A 87 17.41 6.99 8.43
CA ASP A 87 16.08 7.15 9.02
C ASP A 87 15.06 6.08 8.52
N ILE A 88 15.57 4.85 8.39
CA ILE A 88 14.79 3.71 7.89
C ILE A 88 13.76 3.28 8.93
N LEU A 89 14.16 3.24 10.19
CA LEU A 89 13.33 2.68 11.27
C LEU A 89 12.05 3.47 11.50
N HIS A 90 12.11 4.79 11.33
CA HIS A 90 10.95 5.67 11.48
C HIS A 90 9.83 5.30 10.49
N VAL A 91 10.15 5.20 9.21
CA VAL A 91 9.16 4.88 8.16
C VAL A 91 8.67 3.43 8.27
N ILE A 92 9.55 2.49 8.62
CA ILE A 92 9.15 1.10 8.88
C ILE A 92 8.17 1.03 10.07
N THR A 93 8.42 1.78 11.14
CA THR A 93 7.52 1.82 12.31
C THR A 93 6.16 2.38 11.90
N LYS A 94 6.11 3.48 11.16
CA LYS A 94 4.85 4.07 10.65
C LYS A 94 4.08 3.09 9.76
N LEU A 95 4.78 2.36 8.89
CA LEU A 95 4.15 1.33 8.06
C LEU A 95 3.59 0.17 8.90
N ALA A 96 4.36 -0.31 9.88
CA ALA A 96 3.91 -1.37 10.78
C ALA A 96 2.71 -0.92 11.64
N ASP A 97 2.68 0.33 12.10
CA ASP A 97 1.55 0.92 12.81
C ASP A 97 0.30 0.99 11.93
N TRP A 98 0.45 1.44 10.68
CA TRP A 98 -0.65 1.44 9.71
C TRP A 98 -1.20 0.03 9.46
N LEU A 99 -0.32 -0.96 9.24
CA LEU A 99 -0.69 -2.36 9.04
C LEU A 99 -1.42 -2.92 10.26
N THR A 100 -1.01 -2.55 11.47
CA THR A 100 -1.72 -2.96 12.70
C THR A 100 -3.16 -2.48 12.70
N VAL A 101 -3.38 -1.19 12.44
CA VAL A 101 -4.75 -0.63 12.41
C VAL A 101 -5.57 -1.28 11.30
N PHE A 102 -4.97 -1.55 10.12
CA PHE A 102 -5.62 -2.24 9.01
C PHE A 102 -6.09 -3.64 9.42
N TYR A 103 -5.18 -4.52 9.89
CA TYR A 103 -5.53 -5.90 10.22
C TYR A 103 -6.47 -6.00 11.43
N ASP A 104 -6.27 -5.18 12.46
CA ASP A 104 -7.15 -5.16 13.64
C ASP A 104 -8.57 -4.72 13.25
N THR A 105 -8.71 -3.73 12.37
CA THR A 105 -10.01 -3.27 11.86
C THR A 105 -10.70 -4.38 11.09
N ILE A 106 -10.01 -5.01 10.13
CA ILE A 106 -10.58 -6.06 9.30
C ILE A 106 -10.98 -7.27 10.15
N SER A 107 -10.10 -7.76 11.00
CA SER A 107 -10.36 -8.92 11.86
C SER A 107 -11.53 -8.67 12.81
N SER A 108 -11.55 -7.51 13.48
CA SER A 108 -12.60 -7.20 14.47
C SER A 108 -13.98 -6.92 13.85
N ARG A 109 -14.04 -6.40 12.63
CA ARG A 109 -15.28 -5.98 11.98
C ARG A 109 -15.85 -7.00 11.00
N LEU A 110 -15.00 -7.72 10.29
CA LEU A 110 -15.42 -8.73 9.32
C LEU A 110 -15.31 -10.16 9.86
N GLY A 111 -14.57 -10.37 10.96
CA GLY A 111 -14.34 -11.70 11.53
C GLY A 111 -13.55 -12.63 10.60
N LEU A 112 -12.81 -12.07 9.66
CA LEU A 112 -12.08 -12.78 8.61
C LEU A 112 -10.58 -12.46 8.69
N ASN A 113 -9.76 -13.43 8.32
CA ASN A 113 -8.38 -13.19 7.95
C ASN A 113 -8.38 -12.63 6.52
N TYR A 114 -8.09 -11.34 6.39
CA TYR A 114 -8.18 -10.65 5.12
C TYR A 114 -6.91 -9.84 4.88
N ILE A 115 -6.39 -9.89 3.67
CA ILE A 115 -5.15 -9.23 3.30
C ILE A 115 -5.36 -8.19 2.20
N MET A 116 -4.50 -7.20 2.16
CA MET A 116 -4.48 -6.19 1.11
C MET A 116 -4.11 -6.81 -0.24
N ASN A 117 -3.26 -7.86 -0.22
CA ASN A 117 -2.78 -8.64 -1.35
C ASN A 117 -1.90 -7.87 -2.34
N ASP A 118 -2.22 -6.64 -2.69
CA ASP A 118 -1.36 -5.75 -3.52
C ASP A 118 -0.67 -4.69 -2.64
N VAL A 119 0.26 -5.14 -1.82
CA VAL A 119 1.05 -4.31 -0.89
C VAL A 119 2.31 -3.72 -1.52
N ASN A 120 2.29 -3.42 -2.82
CA ASN A 120 3.43 -2.73 -3.42
C ASN A 120 3.59 -1.30 -2.87
N PHE A 121 4.81 -0.77 -2.86
CA PHE A 121 5.11 0.51 -2.23
C PHE A 121 4.46 1.74 -2.92
N ARG A 122 3.87 1.58 -4.10
CA ARG A 122 3.07 2.63 -4.75
C ARG A 122 1.68 2.77 -4.14
N ASN A 123 1.21 1.74 -3.44
CA ASN A 123 -0.09 1.71 -2.77
C ASN A 123 -0.04 2.27 -1.34
N PHE A 124 1.10 2.84 -0.95
CA PHE A 124 1.24 3.59 0.30
C PHE A 124 1.73 5.01 -0.02
N LEU A 125 1.00 6.00 0.47
CA LEU A 125 1.34 7.41 0.36
C LEU A 125 1.84 7.95 1.70
N ILE A 126 2.77 8.89 1.65
CA ILE A 126 3.29 9.59 2.83
C ILE A 126 2.78 11.02 2.79
N LYS A 127 1.97 11.40 3.78
CA LYS A 127 1.45 12.76 3.94
C LYS A 127 1.53 13.16 5.41
N ASP A 128 2.09 14.32 5.71
CA ASP A 128 2.23 14.87 7.06
C ASP A 128 2.87 13.87 8.05
N ASP A 129 3.93 13.19 7.60
CA ASP A 129 4.65 12.14 8.34
C ASP A 129 3.81 10.90 8.70
N GLU A 130 2.68 10.68 8.03
CA GLU A 130 1.81 9.52 8.22
C GLU A 130 1.73 8.67 6.96
N ILE A 131 1.54 7.35 7.14
CA ILE A 131 1.31 6.41 6.03
C ILE A 131 -0.19 6.31 5.76
N TYR A 132 -0.55 6.40 4.49
CA TYR A 132 -1.91 6.17 3.98
C TYR A 132 -1.90 5.01 2.99
N GLY A 133 -2.77 4.02 3.19
CA GLY A 133 -2.98 2.94 2.22
C GLY A 133 -4.03 3.32 1.17
N ILE A 134 -3.82 2.86 -0.06
CA ILE A 134 -4.75 3.05 -1.20
C ILE A 134 -4.88 1.75 -2.01
N ASP A 135 -5.87 1.70 -2.88
CA ASP A 135 -6.07 0.63 -3.88
C ASP A 135 -6.36 -0.75 -3.27
N PHE A 136 -7.53 -0.89 -2.64
CA PHE A 136 -7.96 -2.09 -1.93
C PHE A 136 -8.73 -3.10 -2.81
N GLU A 137 -8.89 -2.84 -4.10
CA GLU A 137 -9.69 -3.69 -5.00
C GLU A 137 -9.21 -5.15 -5.08
N GLN A 138 -7.90 -5.38 -4.82
CA GLN A 138 -7.30 -6.72 -4.84
C GLN A 138 -7.34 -7.44 -3.49
N SER A 139 -7.87 -6.78 -2.45
CA SER A 139 -7.96 -7.38 -1.12
C SER A 139 -8.81 -8.67 -1.14
N LYS A 140 -8.39 -9.64 -0.36
CA LYS A 140 -8.99 -10.99 -0.32
C LYS A 140 -8.75 -11.68 1.02
N GLU A 141 -9.41 -12.81 1.25
CA GLU A 141 -9.04 -13.71 2.34
C GLU A 141 -7.60 -14.22 2.18
N GLY A 142 -6.87 -14.30 3.29
CA GLY A 142 -5.48 -14.73 3.34
C GLY A 142 -4.83 -14.45 4.68
N GLU A 143 -3.60 -14.92 4.84
CA GLU A 143 -2.83 -14.72 6.08
C GLU A 143 -1.93 -13.47 5.95
N MET A 144 -1.91 -12.61 6.98
CA MET A 144 -1.14 -11.35 6.97
C MET A 144 0.36 -11.55 6.65
N VAL A 145 0.92 -12.71 6.98
CA VAL A 145 2.31 -13.04 6.65
C VAL A 145 2.58 -13.06 5.13
N GLU A 146 1.55 -13.32 4.31
CA GLU A 146 1.67 -13.24 2.84
C GLU A 146 1.96 -11.80 2.39
N ASP A 147 1.27 -10.82 2.98
CA ASP A 147 1.50 -9.41 2.67
C ASP A 147 2.88 -8.95 3.17
N PHE A 148 3.33 -9.42 4.34
CA PHE A 148 4.65 -9.10 4.87
C PHE A 148 5.78 -9.63 3.98
N GLY A 149 5.66 -10.87 3.51
CA GLY A 149 6.60 -11.44 2.54
C GLY A 149 6.61 -10.67 1.22
N LYS A 150 5.45 -10.26 0.71
CA LYS A 150 5.36 -9.42 -0.51
C LYS A 150 6.00 -8.05 -0.32
N LEU A 151 5.76 -7.37 0.81
CA LEU A 151 6.42 -6.09 1.13
C LEU A 151 7.95 -6.23 1.07
N ALA A 152 8.49 -7.26 1.72
CA ALA A 152 9.92 -7.52 1.72
C ALA A 152 10.46 -7.82 0.32
N ALA A 153 9.77 -8.67 -0.46
CA ALA A 153 10.15 -9.01 -1.83
C ALA A 153 10.10 -7.79 -2.77
N TYR A 154 9.07 -6.97 -2.68
CA TYR A 154 8.97 -5.75 -3.48
C TYR A 154 10.11 -4.78 -3.17
N ALA A 155 10.43 -4.55 -1.89
CA ALA A 155 11.53 -3.66 -1.51
C ALA A 155 12.86 -4.09 -2.14
N LEU A 156 13.16 -5.40 -2.20
CA LEU A 156 14.38 -5.93 -2.81
C LEU A 156 14.40 -5.81 -4.34
N THR A 157 13.24 -5.79 -4.99
CA THR A 157 13.13 -5.94 -6.45
C THR A 157 12.85 -4.66 -7.21
N TYR A 158 12.70 -3.51 -6.55
CA TYR A 158 12.75 -2.19 -7.21
C TYR A 158 14.17 -1.88 -7.68
N ASP A 159 14.31 -1.19 -8.80
CA ASP A 159 15.62 -0.84 -9.36
C ASP A 159 16.32 0.27 -8.57
N PRO A 160 17.64 0.16 -8.37
CA PRO A 160 18.52 -0.99 -8.58
C PRO A 160 18.18 -2.13 -7.59
N GLN A 161 18.14 -3.37 -8.08
CA GLN A 161 17.68 -4.51 -7.27
C GLN A 161 18.78 -4.99 -6.31
N MET A 162 18.35 -5.57 -5.17
CA MET A 162 19.21 -6.32 -4.24
C MET A 162 20.41 -5.55 -3.69
N THR A 163 20.34 -4.23 -3.64
CA THR A 163 21.42 -3.41 -3.06
C THR A 163 21.59 -3.70 -1.58
N ASP A 164 22.77 -3.40 -1.03
CA ASP A 164 23.05 -3.64 0.40
C ASP A 164 22.18 -2.74 1.29
N TRP A 165 21.84 -1.52 0.81
CA TRP A 165 20.91 -0.65 1.50
C TRP A 165 19.50 -1.28 1.58
N LYS A 166 18.98 -1.84 0.47
CA LYS A 166 17.69 -2.54 0.46
C LYS A 166 17.69 -3.81 1.31
N LYS A 167 18.79 -4.56 1.32
CA LYS A 167 18.93 -5.72 2.22
C LYS A 167 18.88 -5.30 3.70
N LYS A 168 19.55 -4.17 4.06
CA LYS A 168 19.45 -3.58 5.40
C LYS A 168 18.02 -3.16 5.71
N PHE A 169 17.36 -2.44 4.78
CA PHE A 169 15.96 -2.03 4.91
C PHE A 169 15.04 -3.23 5.16
N VAL A 170 15.14 -4.28 4.35
CA VAL A 170 14.28 -5.47 4.44
C VAL A 170 14.52 -6.23 5.73
N ARG A 171 15.76 -6.36 6.20
CA ARG A 171 16.04 -6.96 7.51
C ARG A 171 15.32 -6.20 8.63
N LEU A 172 15.45 -4.87 8.67
CA LEU A 172 14.77 -4.06 9.68
C LEU A 172 13.24 -4.13 9.55
N LEU A 173 12.72 -4.21 8.33
CA LEU A 173 11.27 -4.38 8.08
C LEU A 173 10.78 -5.72 8.64
N ILE A 174 11.46 -6.82 8.35
CA ILE A 174 11.10 -8.15 8.84
C ILE A 174 11.18 -8.19 10.36
N ASP A 175 12.25 -7.68 10.96
CA ASP A 175 12.42 -7.63 12.42
C ASP A 175 11.28 -6.86 13.09
N GLN A 176 10.92 -5.68 12.53
CA GLN A 176 9.85 -4.85 13.07
C GLN A 176 8.47 -5.52 12.94
N LEU A 177 8.17 -6.13 11.78
CA LEU A 177 6.91 -6.84 11.56
C LEU A 177 6.81 -8.10 12.44
N SER A 178 7.89 -8.86 12.55
CA SER A 178 7.98 -10.02 13.44
C SER A 178 7.66 -9.65 14.88
N LEU A 179 8.29 -8.61 15.40
CA LEU A 179 8.06 -8.11 16.75
C LEU A 179 6.64 -7.60 16.96
N LYS A 180 6.13 -6.78 16.01
CA LYS A 180 4.84 -6.11 16.12
C LYS A 180 3.67 -7.09 16.08
N PHE A 181 3.74 -8.10 15.21
CA PHE A 181 2.65 -9.04 14.97
C PHE A 181 2.85 -10.42 15.62
N ASN A 182 3.94 -10.60 16.36
CA ASN A 182 4.29 -11.89 16.99
C ASN A 182 4.33 -13.05 15.98
N ILE A 183 4.93 -12.81 14.82
CA ILE A 183 5.12 -13.78 13.74
C ILE A 183 6.63 -14.04 13.62
N SER A 184 7.05 -15.30 13.41
CA SER A 184 8.47 -15.59 13.27
C SER A 184 9.07 -14.96 12.01
N THR A 185 10.33 -14.54 12.09
CA THR A 185 11.07 -13.98 10.93
C THR A 185 11.15 -15.00 9.80
N GLU A 186 11.34 -16.29 10.13
CA GLU A 186 11.42 -17.39 9.17
C GLU A 186 10.11 -17.54 8.36
N SER A 187 8.95 -17.29 8.98
CA SER A 187 7.68 -17.34 8.28
C SER A 187 7.56 -16.21 7.25
N ILE A 188 7.98 -14.99 7.61
CA ILE A 188 7.99 -13.83 6.71
C ILE A 188 9.00 -14.05 5.57
N GLU A 189 10.20 -14.54 5.89
CA GLU A 189 11.23 -14.85 4.90
C GLU A 189 10.79 -15.94 3.92
N SER A 190 10.09 -16.96 4.39
CA SER A 190 9.53 -18.02 3.54
C SER A 190 8.52 -17.45 2.52
N GLU A 191 7.63 -16.55 2.95
CA GLU A 191 6.68 -15.89 2.03
C GLU A 191 7.40 -14.90 1.09
N MET A 192 8.43 -14.21 1.57
CA MET A 192 9.28 -13.35 0.73
C MET A 192 9.94 -14.16 -0.39
N GLU A 193 10.52 -15.31 -0.09
CA GLU A 193 11.15 -16.19 -1.09
C GLU A 193 10.14 -16.66 -2.14
N LYS A 194 8.94 -17.08 -1.72
CA LYS A 194 7.85 -17.45 -2.64
C LYS A 194 7.48 -16.29 -3.58
N GLU A 195 7.38 -15.07 -3.07
CA GLU A 195 7.05 -13.92 -3.90
C GLU A 195 8.20 -13.50 -4.81
N LEU A 196 9.46 -13.60 -4.37
CA LEU A 196 10.62 -13.39 -5.25
C LEU A 196 10.62 -14.34 -6.46
N VAL A 197 10.29 -15.60 -6.26
CA VAL A 197 10.12 -16.57 -7.38
C VAL A 197 8.99 -16.12 -8.31
N ARG A 198 7.83 -15.70 -7.77
CA ARG A 198 6.70 -15.22 -8.58
C ARG A 198 7.05 -13.95 -9.38
N ILE A 199 7.79 -13.01 -8.78
CA ILE A 199 8.25 -11.80 -9.45
C ILE A 199 9.18 -12.16 -10.62
N ASN A 200 10.14 -13.05 -10.40
CA ASN A 200 11.05 -13.50 -11.44
C ASN A 200 10.30 -14.15 -12.61
N LEU A 201 9.37 -15.06 -12.33
CA LEU A 201 8.56 -15.71 -13.37
C LEU A 201 7.71 -14.71 -14.18
N ARG A 202 7.25 -13.61 -13.59
CA ARG A 202 6.49 -12.55 -14.29
C ARG A 202 7.37 -11.66 -15.18
N ARG A 203 8.65 -11.49 -14.84
CA ARG A 203 9.59 -10.62 -15.59
C ARG A 203 10.20 -11.31 -16.82
N TYR A 204 10.25 -12.63 -16.81
CA TYR A 204 10.85 -13.44 -17.91
C TYR A 204 9.80 -14.10 -18.82
N LYS A 205 8.52 -13.70 -18.70
CA LYS A 205 7.46 -13.99 -19.67
C LYS A 205 7.26 -12.82 -20.62
#